data_b9c144d7f76ebc04587df51077e69ffd
#
_entry.id   b9c144d7f76ebc04587df51077e69ffd
#
_cell.length_a   1.000
_cell.length_b   1.000
_cell.length_c   1.000
_cell.angle_alpha   90.00
_cell.angle_beta   90.00
_cell.angle_gamma   90.00
#
_symmetry.space_group_name_H-M   'P 1'
#
loop_
_entity.id
_entity.type
_entity.pdbx_description
1 polymer ?
#
loop_
_entity_poly.entity_id
_entity_poly.type
_entity_poly.pdbx_seq_one_letter_code
_entity_poly.pdbx_strand_id
1 'polypeptide(L)'
;PAGEKAFARLANKTWNKVDNVLPIYDVDLVTLDALQERLGLYRKQHKAGFGGWQMNNIASVPQEVRSVFDLMKRNTQQDWEHIIGRMHRVTEALEGYIQTLEAAREEGKVAPRRQVDIVIEQTAAYYAPGGFFDELAAEVAEAVPSLKDEAAAGAEAAKEGYRRLNSYLVEKLQPVAPSRDAVGRKAYSLHSRSFLGTTIDLDETYAWGVTELESIIARQSEVAEEIEPGASIERAQQLLDEDPARQLH
;
A
#
# COMPACT_ATOMS: atom_id res chain seq x y z
N PRO A 1 13.65 0.05 10.76
CA PRO A 1 14.48 -1.16 11.04
C PRO A 1 14.32 -1.71 12.46
N ALA A 2 14.32 -0.86 13.52
CA ALA A 2 14.25 -1.35 14.91
C ALA A 2 12.87 -1.96 15.25
N GLY A 3 11.78 -1.32 14.83
CA GLY A 3 10.41 -1.79 15.03
C GLY A 3 10.15 -3.11 14.31
N GLU A 4 10.59 -3.25 13.07
CA GLU A 4 10.46 -4.47 12.29
C GLU A 4 11.20 -5.65 12.94
N LYS A 5 12.44 -5.43 13.41
CA LYS A 5 13.20 -6.44 14.17
C LYS A 5 12.52 -6.80 15.51
N ALA A 6 11.89 -5.84 16.18
CA ALA A 6 11.15 -6.09 17.42
C ALA A 6 9.90 -6.92 17.15
N PHE A 7 9.16 -6.61 16.09
CA PHE A 7 7.99 -7.38 15.68
C PHE A 7 8.37 -8.83 15.28
N ALA A 8 9.43 -9.00 14.51
CA ALA A 8 9.93 -10.34 14.13
C ALA A 8 10.32 -11.18 15.37
N ARG A 9 10.96 -10.57 16.38
CA ARG A 9 11.26 -11.24 17.67
C ARG A 9 9.99 -11.62 18.41
N LEU A 10 9.00 -10.72 18.45
CA LEU A 10 7.71 -10.99 19.09
C LEU A 10 6.97 -12.14 18.39
N ALA A 11 6.89 -12.11 17.05
CA ALA A 11 6.26 -13.17 16.25
C ALA A 11 6.93 -14.53 16.49
N ASN A 12 8.26 -14.60 16.53
CA ASN A 12 8.99 -15.83 16.85
C ASN A 12 8.72 -16.32 18.28
N LYS A 13 8.71 -15.41 19.26
CA LYS A 13 8.41 -15.76 20.65
C LYS A 13 6.98 -16.28 20.81
N THR A 14 6.03 -15.65 20.13
CA THR A 14 4.61 -16.05 20.15
C THR A 14 4.44 -17.41 19.47
N TRP A 15 5.03 -17.61 18.29
CA TRP A 15 5.04 -18.89 17.60
C TRP A 15 5.50 -20.03 18.51
N ASN A 16 6.66 -19.90 19.15
CA ASN A 16 7.21 -20.92 20.03
C ASN A 16 6.33 -21.22 21.24
N LYS A 17 5.52 -20.27 21.70
CA LYS A 17 4.54 -20.51 22.76
C LYS A 17 3.31 -21.25 22.24
N VAL A 18 2.79 -20.83 21.10
CA VAL A 18 1.59 -21.40 20.47
C VAL A 18 1.80 -22.88 20.11
N ASP A 19 3.00 -23.22 19.64
CA ASP A 19 3.36 -24.59 19.25
C ASP A 19 3.32 -25.61 20.42
N ASN A 20 3.32 -25.11 21.66
CA ASN A 20 3.25 -25.92 22.87
C ASN A 20 1.90 -25.82 23.62
N VAL A 21 0.90 -25.13 23.06
CA VAL A 21 -0.43 -25.03 23.66
C VAL A 21 -1.27 -26.25 23.29
N LEU A 22 -1.88 -26.87 24.30
CA LEU A 22 -2.84 -27.94 24.08
C LEU A 22 -4.26 -27.32 24.01
N PRO A 23 -4.99 -27.51 22.90
CA PRO A 23 -6.35 -27.03 22.77
C PRO A 23 -7.28 -27.81 23.73
N ILE A 24 -8.25 -27.09 24.31
CA ILE A 24 -9.24 -27.68 25.22
C ILE A 24 -10.60 -27.79 24.51
N TYR A 25 -10.93 -26.80 23.68
CA TYR A 25 -12.20 -26.72 22.96
C TYR A 25 -11.96 -26.72 21.44
N ASP A 26 -12.99 -27.05 20.65
CA ASP A 26 -12.91 -27.03 19.18
C ASP A 26 -12.54 -25.65 18.62
N VAL A 27 -13.02 -24.58 19.27
CA VAL A 27 -12.65 -23.20 18.90
C VAL A 27 -11.16 -22.92 19.11
N ASP A 28 -10.53 -23.57 20.08
CA ASP A 28 -9.08 -23.44 20.31
C ASP A 28 -8.29 -24.07 19.17
N LEU A 29 -8.75 -25.20 18.63
CA LEU A 29 -8.14 -25.83 17.44
C LEU A 29 -8.11 -24.89 16.25
N VAL A 30 -9.25 -24.28 15.90
CA VAL A 30 -9.32 -23.33 14.79
C VAL A 30 -8.45 -22.11 15.04
N THR A 31 -8.47 -21.58 16.25
CA THR A 31 -7.65 -20.41 16.64
C THR A 31 -6.16 -20.71 16.57
N LEU A 32 -5.73 -21.87 17.06
CA LEU A 32 -4.34 -22.29 17.01
C LEU A 32 -3.86 -22.51 15.58
N ASP A 33 -4.67 -23.19 14.74
CA ASP A 33 -4.35 -23.41 13.33
C ASP A 33 -4.18 -22.07 12.58
N ALA A 34 -5.14 -21.16 12.72
CA ALA A 34 -5.07 -19.84 12.11
C ALA A 34 -3.85 -19.04 12.59
N LEU A 35 -3.53 -19.08 13.87
CA LEU A 35 -2.40 -18.37 14.45
C LEU A 35 -1.06 -18.97 14.01
N GLN A 36 -0.96 -20.31 13.97
CA GLN A 36 0.21 -21.03 13.46
C GLN A 36 0.43 -20.74 11.97
N GLU A 37 -0.63 -20.76 11.16
CA GLU A 37 -0.51 -20.42 9.74
C GLU A 37 0.01 -18.98 9.55
N ARG A 38 -0.61 -18.00 10.21
CA ARG A 38 -0.24 -16.57 10.04
C ARG A 38 1.17 -16.25 10.56
N LEU A 39 1.50 -16.69 11.76
CA LEU A 39 2.83 -16.46 12.32
C LEU A 39 3.92 -17.27 11.58
N GLY A 40 3.61 -18.52 11.20
CA GLY A 40 4.51 -19.36 10.43
C GLY A 40 4.84 -18.77 9.07
N LEU A 41 3.83 -18.25 8.38
CA LEU A 41 4.01 -17.59 7.09
C LEU A 41 4.80 -16.28 7.22
N TYR A 42 4.48 -15.43 8.21
CA TYR A 42 5.25 -14.23 8.51
C TYR A 42 6.74 -14.53 8.73
N ARG A 43 7.05 -15.57 9.51
CA ARG A 43 8.43 -16.02 9.74
C ARG A 43 9.13 -16.45 8.44
N LYS A 44 8.42 -17.16 7.55
CA LYS A 44 8.95 -17.55 6.23
C LYS A 44 9.22 -16.33 5.35
N GLN A 45 8.29 -15.38 5.31
CA GLN A 45 8.44 -14.13 4.56
C GLN A 45 9.61 -13.30 5.10
N HIS A 46 9.70 -13.12 6.41
CA HIS A 46 10.81 -12.41 7.04
C HIS A 46 12.17 -13.09 6.74
N LYS A 47 12.24 -14.43 6.83
CA LYS A 47 13.45 -15.21 6.47
C LYS A 47 13.79 -15.06 4.98
N ALA A 48 12.81 -14.96 4.11
CA ALA A 48 12.98 -14.70 2.68
C ALA A 48 13.41 -13.25 2.38
N GLY A 49 13.48 -12.40 3.41
CA GLY A 49 13.90 -11.02 3.31
C GLY A 49 12.79 -10.07 2.86
N PHE A 50 11.52 -10.44 3.04
CA PHE A 50 10.41 -9.50 2.86
C PHE A 50 10.40 -8.50 4.01
N GLY A 51 10.04 -7.27 3.72
CA GLY A 51 10.02 -6.20 4.71
C GLY A 51 9.53 -4.89 4.14
N GLY A 52 9.60 -3.84 4.95
CA GLY A 52 9.11 -2.50 4.61
C GLY A 52 9.83 -1.81 3.43
N TRP A 53 10.88 -2.41 2.87
CA TRP A 53 11.54 -1.93 1.65
C TRP A 53 10.73 -2.20 0.37
N GLN A 54 9.79 -3.14 0.41
CA GLN A 54 8.93 -3.45 -0.74
C GLN A 54 8.00 -2.27 -0.97
N MET A 55 8.19 -1.63 -2.11
CA MET A 55 7.47 -0.42 -2.52
C MET A 55 6.53 -0.72 -3.68
N ASN A 56 5.36 -0.13 -3.66
CA ASN A 56 4.41 -0.14 -4.77
C ASN A 56 3.66 1.19 -4.88
N ASN A 57 2.97 1.38 -5.97
CA ASN A 57 2.25 2.62 -6.28
C ASN A 57 0.86 2.75 -5.62
N ILE A 58 0.41 1.78 -4.84
CA ILE A 58 -0.93 1.76 -4.24
C ILE A 58 -0.85 1.90 -2.73
N ALA A 59 -0.11 1.00 -2.07
CA ALA A 59 -0.05 0.88 -0.62
C ALA A 59 1.38 0.56 -0.18
N SER A 60 2.13 1.59 0.13
CA SER A 60 3.44 1.54 0.77
C SER A 60 3.59 2.74 1.69
N VAL A 61 4.68 2.79 2.44
CA VAL A 61 4.84 3.79 3.51
C VAL A 61 4.57 5.24 3.09
N PRO A 62 5.00 5.72 1.90
CA PRO A 62 4.70 7.09 1.49
C PRO A 62 3.21 7.39 1.37
N GLN A 63 2.43 6.47 0.80
CA GLN A 63 0.98 6.62 0.67
C GLN A 63 0.28 6.46 2.03
N GLU A 64 0.72 5.50 2.86
CA GLU A 64 0.17 5.27 4.20
C GLU A 64 0.34 6.48 5.12
N VAL A 65 1.53 7.11 5.11
CA VAL A 65 1.81 8.32 5.90
C VAL A 65 0.91 9.47 5.49
N ARG A 66 0.61 9.62 4.20
CA ARG A 66 -0.30 10.63 3.69
C ARG A 66 -1.77 10.29 3.99
N SER A 67 -2.20 9.06 3.76
CA SER A 67 -3.61 8.65 3.88
C SER A 67 -4.15 8.67 5.31
N VAL A 68 -3.27 8.62 6.30
CA VAL A 68 -3.65 8.78 7.72
C VAL A 68 -4.45 10.06 7.96
N PHE A 69 -4.14 11.14 7.26
CA PHE A 69 -4.83 12.42 7.41
C PHE A 69 -6.29 12.39 6.90
N ASP A 70 -6.62 11.50 5.96
CA ASP A 70 -7.99 11.32 5.48
C ASP A 70 -8.91 10.67 6.54
N LEU A 71 -8.32 9.89 7.44
CA LEU A 71 -9.03 9.15 8.48
C LEU A 71 -9.14 9.91 9.81
N MET A 72 -8.48 11.07 9.94
CA MET A 72 -8.50 11.85 11.17
C MET A 72 -9.79 12.65 11.32
N LYS A 73 -10.30 12.72 12.56
CA LYS A 73 -11.45 13.56 12.89
C LYS A 73 -11.13 15.05 12.68
N ARG A 74 -12.14 15.85 12.32
CA ARG A 74 -12.05 17.29 12.00
C ARG A 74 -13.17 18.08 12.67
N ASN A 75 -13.70 17.63 13.82
CA ASN A 75 -14.91 18.16 14.42
C ASN A 75 -14.63 19.22 15.51
N THR A 76 -13.47 19.17 16.15
CA THR A 76 -13.10 20.02 17.28
C THR A 76 -11.74 20.65 17.08
N GLN A 77 -11.47 21.76 17.78
CA GLN A 77 -10.14 22.37 17.78
C GLN A 77 -9.05 21.37 18.14
N GLN A 78 -9.29 20.48 19.12
CA GLN A 78 -8.34 19.45 19.52
C GLN A 78 -8.05 18.45 18.39
N ASP A 79 -9.04 18.11 17.55
CA ASP A 79 -8.81 17.26 16.40
C ASP A 79 -7.82 17.92 15.41
N TRP A 80 -7.97 19.23 15.18
CA TRP A 80 -7.06 20.00 14.32
C TRP A 80 -5.65 20.14 14.92
N GLU A 81 -5.52 20.33 16.23
CA GLU A 81 -4.23 20.31 16.92
C GLU A 81 -3.53 18.93 16.75
N HIS A 82 -4.29 17.83 16.80
CA HIS A 82 -3.75 16.49 16.54
C HIS A 82 -3.27 16.33 15.08
N ILE A 83 -3.98 16.91 14.10
CA ILE A 83 -3.58 16.91 12.69
C ILE A 83 -2.26 17.66 12.53
N ILE A 84 -2.14 18.87 13.09
CA ILE A 84 -0.92 19.67 13.05
C ILE A 84 0.25 18.91 13.70
N GLY A 85 0.04 18.38 14.92
CA GLY A 85 1.05 17.60 15.62
C GLY A 85 1.53 16.40 14.81
N ARG A 86 0.65 15.79 14.00
CA ARG A 86 1.01 14.69 13.12
C ARG A 86 1.76 15.17 11.87
N MET A 87 1.39 16.34 11.29
CA MET A 87 2.15 16.94 10.18
C MET A 87 3.62 17.18 10.57
N HIS A 88 3.89 17.69 11.76
CA HIS A 88 5.26 17.86 12.27
C HIS A 88 6.05 16.57 12.40
N ARG A 89 5.39 15.42 12.54
CA ARG A 89 6.05 14.11 12.68
C ARG A 89 6.23 13.34 11.38
N VAL A 90 5.73 13.86 10.25
CA VAL A 90 5.89 13.22 8.93
C VAL A 90 7.37 13.03 8.59
N THR A 91 8.19 14.05 8.83
CA THR A 91 9.64 13.98 8.56
C THR A 91 10.30 12.85 9.33
N GLU A 92 10.01 12.69 10.64
CA GLU A 92 10.54 11.59 11.45
C GLU A 92 10.15 10.21 10.90
N ALA A 93 8.88 10.06 10.50
CA ALA A 93 8.38 8.81 9.94
C ALA A 93 9.07 8.45 8.61
N LEU A 94 9.21 9.41 7.71
CA LEU A 94 9.85 9.21 6.41
C LEU A 94 11.37 9.03 6.50
N GLU A 95 12.03 9.67 7.45
CA GLU A 95 13.47 9.42 7.77
C GLU A 95 13.67 7.95 8.21
N GLY A 96 12.79 7.42 9.08
CA GLY A 96 12.80 6.00 9.45
C GLY A 96 12.59 5.07 8.25
N TYR A 97 11.76 5.48 7.30
CA TYR A 97 11.57 4.74 6.06
C TYR A 97 12.80 4.78 5.15
N ILE A 98 13.42 5.94 4.97
CA ILE A 98 14.70 6.07 4.23
C ILE A 98 15.75 5.13 4.81
N GLN A 99 15.90 5.06 6.14
CA GLN A 99 16.82 4.13 6.78
C GLN A 99 16.50 2.65 6.47
N THR A 100 15.22 2.30 6.37
CA THR A 100 14.78 0.94 6.00
C THR A 100 15.15 0.63 4.55
N LEU A 101 14.90 1.58 3.63
CA LEU A 101 15.24 1.44 2.23
C LEU A 101 16.76 1.34 2.01
N GLU A 102 17.54 2.16 2.73
CA GLU A 102 19.00 2.15 2.63
C GLU A 102 19.59 0.82 3.12
N ALA A 103 19.14 0.33 4.27
CA ALA A 103 19.59 -0.97 4.79
C ALA A 103 19.26 -2.12 3.81
N ALA A 104 18.10 -2.08 3.17
CA ALA A 104 17.72 -3.05 2.16
C ALA A 104 18.55 -2.90 0.87
N ARG A 105 18.81 -1.68 0.43
CA ARG A 105 19.64 -1.38 -0.74
C ARG A 105 21.07 -1.92 -0.58
N GLU A 106 21.66 -1.78 0.61
CA GLU A 106 22.99 -2.34 0.95
C GLU A 106 23.01 -3.88 0.85
N GLU A 107 21.86 -4.53 1.09
CA GLU A 107 21.67 -5.97 0.89
C GLU A 107 21.28 -6.36 -0.56
N GLY A 108 21.23 -5.41 -1.49
CA GLY A 108 20.82 -5.63 -2.87
C GLY A 108 19.32 -5.81 -3.06
N LYS A 109 18.51 -5.43 -2.06
CA LYS A 109 17.04 -5.52 -2.09
C LYS A 109 16.47 -4.15 -2.44
N VAL A 110 16.00 -4.01 -3.67
CA VAL A 110 15.44 -2.77 -4.20
C VAL A 110 14.14 -3.06 -4.94
N ALA A 111 13.16 -2.19 -4.74
CA ALA A 111 11.89 -2.29 -5.47
C ALA A 111 12.11 -2.08 -6.98
N PRO A 112 11.22 -2.65 -7.84
CA PRO A 112 11.34 -2.49 -9.29
C PRO A 112 11.32 -1.03 -9.72
N ARG A 113 12.11 -0.71 -10.75
CA ARG A 113 12.25 0.64 -11.32
C ARG A 113 10.91 1.33 -11.54
N ARG A 114 9.97 0.66 -12.19
CA ARG A 114 8.65 1.20 -12.49
C ARG A 114 7.90 1.63 -11.22
N GLN A 115 8.00 0.86 -10.13
CA GLN A 115 7.36 1.22 -8.87
C GLN A 115 8.04 2.43 -8.22
N VAL A 116 9.38 2.48 -8.26
CA VAL A 116 10.16 3.61 -7.75
C VAL A 116 9.82 4.88 -8.51
N ASP A 117 9.77 4.83 -9.86
CA ASP A 117 9.46 5.98 -10.71
C ASP A 117 8.07 6.57 -10.39
N ILE A 118 7.04 5.71 -10.27
CA ILE A 118 5.68 6.17 -9.92
C ILE A 118 5.65 6.78 -8.50
N VAL A 119 6.33 6.17 -7.53
CA VAL A 119 6.38 6.73 -6.16
C VAL A 119 7.14 8.06 -6.11
N ILE A 120 8.17 8.25 -6.95
CA ILE A 120 8.84 9.56 -7.11
C ILE A 120 7.83 10.61 -7.57
N GLU A 121 7.01 10.33 -8.59
CA GLU A 121 5.98 11.24 -9.08
C GLU A 121 4.92 11.54 -8.01
N GLN A 122 4.43 10.53 -7.31
CA GLN A 122 3.45 10.68 -6.24
C GLN A 122 3.99 11.52 -5.07
N THR A 123 5.20 11.24 -4.63
CA THR A 123 5.81 11.99 -3.52
C THR A 123 6.11 13.43 -3.92
N ALA A 124 6.46 13.70 -5.18
CA ALA A 124 6.62 15.06 -5.70
C ALA A 124 5.33 15.87 -5.61
N ALA A 125 4.18 15.26 -5.92
CA ALA A 125 2.87 15.90 -5.79
C ALA A 125 2.52 16.27 -4.35
N TYR A 126 2.98 15.48 -3.34
CA TYR A 126 2.66 15.76 -1.94
C TYR A 126 3.37 17.00 -1.38
N TYR A 127 4.52 17.39 -1.92
CA TYR A 127 5.21 18.62 -1.50
C TYR A 127 5.15 19.76 -2.53
N ALA A 128 4.45 19.56 -3.63
CA ALA A 128 4.24 20.62 -4.62
C ALA A 128 3.50 21.84 -4.01
N PRO A 129 3.75 23.06 -4.49
CA PRO A 129 2.96 24.22 -4.10
C PRO A 129 1.47 24.02 -4.41
N GLY A 130 0.60 24.33 -3.45
CA GLY A 130 -0.84 24.08 -3.55
C GLY A 130 -1.24 22.61 -3.49
N GLY A 131 -0.33 21.71 -3.11
CA GLY A 131 -0.61 20.30 -2.94
C GLY A 131 -1.24 19.98 -1.59
N PHE A 132 -1.37 18.66 -1.31
CA PHE A 132 -2.14 18.11 -0.19
C PHE A 132 -1.90 18.80 1.17
N PHE A 133 -0.64 19.07 1.53
CA PHE A 133 -0.35 19.68 2.84
C PHE A 133 -0.67 21.18 2.90
N ASP A 134 -0.59 21.89 1.77
CA ASP A 134 -1.01 23.28 1.70
C ASP A 134 -2.54 23.38 1.81
N GLU A 135 -3.27 22.49 1.13
CA GLU A 135 -4.75 22.39 1.23
C GLU A 135 -5.17 22.04 2.66
N LEU A 136 -4.52 21.08 3.29
CA LEU A 136 -4.83 20.69 4.67
C LEU A 136 -4.56 21.83 5.66
N ALA A 137 -3.48 22.59 5.49
CA ALA A 137 -3.21 23.78 6.32
C ALA A 137 -4.27 24.88 6.10
N ALA A 138 -4.76 25.05 4.87
CA ALA A 138 -5.84 25.98 4.57
C ALA A 138 -7.15 25.57 5.23
N GLU A 139 -7.51 24.27 5.21
CA GLU A 139 -8.68 23.75 5.93
C GLU A 139 -8.58 24.02 7.45
N VAL A 140 -7.41 23.82 8.05
CA VAL A 140 -7.20 24.15 9.47
C VAL A 140 -7.41 25.62 9.71
N ALA A 141 -6.84 26.49 8.88
CA ALA A 141 -6.94 27.95 9.02
C ALA A 141 -8.38 28.46 8.86
N GLU A 142 -9.19 27.82 8.04
CA GLU A 142 -10.61 28.11 7.88
C GLU A 142 -11.41 27.64 9.11
N ALA A 143 -11.17 26.42 9.57
CA ALA A 143 -11.91 25.84 10.70
C ALA A 143 -11.54 26.48 12.05
N VAL A 144 -10.25 26.78 12.27
CA VAL A 144 -9.71 27.33 13.52
C VAL A 144 -8.66 28.40 13.20
N PRO A 145 -9.06 29.67 12.93
CA PRO A 145 -8.14 30.72 12.50
C PRO A 145 -6.94 30.97 13.41
N SER A 146 -7.07 30.69 14.72
CA SER A 146 -5.97 30.82 15.68
C SER A 146 -4.84 29.83 15.46
N LEU A 147 -5.05 28.72 14.74
CA LEU A 147 -4.06 27.69 14.44
C LEU A 147 -3.39 27.87 13.08
N LYS A 148 -3.70 28.94 12.33
CA LYS A 148 -3.22 29.17 10.97
C LYS A 148 -1.71 29.08 10.82
N ASP A 149 -0.97 29.79 11.67
CA ASP A 149 0.49 29.85 11.57
C ASP A 149 1.13 28.50 11.94
N GLU A 150 0.57 27.82 12.93
CA GLU A 150 1.02 26.50 13.36
C GLU A 150 0.74 25.43 12.29
N ALA A 151 -0.42 25.51 11.63
CA ALA A 151 -0.77 24.63 10.52
C ALA A 151 0.16 24.84 9.32
N ALA A 152 0.49 26.08 8.98
CA ALA A 152 1.44 26.40 7.92
C ALA A 152 2.82 25.83 8.23
N ALA A 153 3.31 25.98 9.47
CA ALA A 153 4.58 25.40 9.91
C ALA A 153 4.55 23.85 9.85
N GLY A 154 3.45 23.23 10.26
CA GLY A 154 3.25 21.78 10.17
C GLY A 154 3.26 21.29 8.71
N ALA A 155 2.60 22.01 7.80
CA ALA A 155 2.60 21.69 6.37
C ALA A 155 4.02 21.75 5.77
N GLU A 156 4.79 22.80 6.08
CA GLU A 156 6.18 22.89 5.61
C GLU A 156 7.05 21.78 6.17
N ALA A 157 6.88 21.39 7.44
CA ALA A 157 7.59 20.27 8.03
C ALA A 157 7.27 18.95 7.31
N ALA A 158 5.99 18.70 7.00
CA ALA A 158 5.58 17.51 6.27
C ALA A 158 6.12 17.48 4.83
N LYS A 159 6.02 18.62 4.12
CA LYS A 159 6.56 18.78 2.75
C LYS A 159 8.07 18.55 2.72
N GLU A 160 8.80 19.04 3.71
CA GLU A 160 10.25 18.78 3.81
C GLU A 160 10.56 17.30 3.97
N GLY A 161 9.79 16.56 4.76
CA GLY A 161 9.93 15.11 4.88
C GLY A 161 9.76 14.39 3.53
N TYR A 162 8.72 14.75 2.77
CA TYR A 162 8.50 14.17 1.43
C TYR A 162 9.56 14.61 0.42
N ARG A 163 10.07 15.83 0.48
CA ARG A 163 11.16 16.30 -0.37
C ARG A 163 12.44 15.48 -0.15
N ARG A 164 12.78 15.21 1.10
CA ARG A 164 13.96 14.37 1.45
C ARG A 164 13.77 12.94 0.96
N LEU A 165 12.60 12.35 1.18
CA LEU A 165 12.30 11.01 0.65
C LEU A 165 12.43 11.00 -0.88
N ASN A 166 11.83 11.95 -1.58
CA ASN A 166 11.88 12.04 -3.05
C ASN A 166 13.34 12.15 -3.54
N SER A 167 14.14 13.04 -2.95
CA SER A 167 15.57 13.16 -3.28
C SER A 167 16.33 11.85 -3.07
N TYR A 168 16.07 11.14 -1.98
CA TYR A 168 16.66 9.83 -1.73
C TYR A 168 16.25 8.80 -2.79
N LEU A 169 14.96 8.75 -3.17
CA LEU A 169 14.47 7.85 -4.20
C LEU A 169 15.15 8.11 -5.55
N VAL A 170 15.24 9.37 -5.96
CA VAL A 170 15.88 9.79 -7.23
C VAL A 170 17.38 9.50 -7.24
N GLU A 171 18.08 9.90 -6.17
CA GLU A 171 19.55 9.90 -6.18
C GLU A 171 20.15 8.55 -5.80
N LYS A 172 19.49 7.78 -4.95
CA LYS A 172 20.04 6.55 -4.37
C LYS A 172 19.34 5.27 -4.81
N LEU A 173 18.02 5.29 -4.90
CA LEU A 173 17.25 4.07 -5.16
C LEU A 173 17.02 3.84 -6.65
N GLN A 174 16.56 4.84 -7.38
CA GLN A 174 16.25 4.78 -8.80
C GLN A 174 17.44 4.28 -9.66
N PRO A 175 18.69 4.74 -9.47
CA PRO A 175 19.82 4.30 -10.31
C PRO A 175 20.11 2.79 -10.23
N VAL A 176 19.80 2.18 -9.09
CA VAL A 176 20.07 0.75 -8.83
C VAL A 176 18.83 -0.14 -8.88
N ALA A 177 17.65 0.45 -9.14
CA ALA A 177 16.38 -0.26 -9.20
C ALA A 177 16.34 -1.20 -10.42
N PRO A 178 15.97 -2.49 -10.24
CA PRO A 178 15.89 -3.44 -11.34
C PRO A 178 14.74 -3.11 -12.30
N SER A 179 14.95 -3.33 -13.60
CA SER A 179 13.95 -3.13 -14.64
C SER A 179 12.85 -4.22 -14.65
N ARG A 180 13.13 -5.36 -14.01
CA ARG A 180 12.20 -6.50 -13.95
C ARG A 180 11.24 -6.33 -12.78
N ASP A 181 9.93 -6.30 -13.07
CA ASP A 181 8.88 -6.20 -12.04
C ASP A 181 8.60 -7.52 -11.33
N ALA A 182 8.77 -8.64 -12.01
CA ALA A 182 8.40 -9.94 -11.47
C ALA A 182 9.30 -10.37 -10.31
N VAL A 183 8.69 -10.67 -9.17
CA VAL A 183 9.36 -11.10 -7.92
C VAL A 183 9.89 -12.53 -7.97
N GLY A 184 9.46 -13.33 -8.97
CA GLY A 184 9.82 -14.73 -9.13
C GLY A 184 8.94 -15.68 -8.31
N ARG A 185 8.90 -16.94 -8.75
CA ARG A 185 7.96 -17.96 -8.25
C ARG A 185 8.01 -18.17 -6.73
N LYS A 186 9.19 -18.19 -6.12
CA LYS A 186 9.34 -18.41 -4.66
C LYS A 186 8.71 -17.28 -3.84
N ALA A 187 8.97 -16.04 -4.21
CA ALA A 187 8.39 -14.89 -3.53
C ALA A 187 6.88 -14.81 -3.81
N TYR A 188 6.47 -15.02 -5.05
CA TYR A 188 5.06 -15.04 -5.43
C TYR A 188 4.26 -16.09 -4.64
N SER A 189 4.77 -17.32 -4.48
CA SER A 189 4.11 -18.36 -3.69
C SER A 189 3.88 -17.96 -2.23
N LEU A 190 4.82 -17.24 -1.62
CA LEU A 190 4.65 -16.75 -0.25
C LEU A 190 3.62 -15.62 -0.16
N HIS A 191 3.58 -14.73 -1.15
CA HIS A 191 2.56 -13.67 -1.23
C HIS A 191 1.17 -14.25 -1.51
N SER A 192 1.05 -15.16 -2.47
CA SER A 192 -0.19 -15.87 -2.81
C SER A 192 -0.77 -16.57 -1.58
N ARG A 193 0.05 -17.35 -0.87
CA ARG A 193 -0.37 -18.02 0.36
C ARG A 193 -0.78 -17.03 1.45
N SER A 194 -0.08 -15.90 1.58
CA SER A 194 -0.44 -14.85 2.54
C SER A 194 -1.81 -14.23 2.27
N PHE A 195 -2.13 -14.07 1.00
CA PHE A 195 -3.40 -13.49 0.57
C PHE A 195 -4.55 -14.49 0.65
N LEU A 196 -4.35 -15.71 0.14
CA LEU A 196 -5.38 -16.73 0.01
C LEU A 196 -5.57 -17.58 1.28
N GLY A 197 -4.59 -17.61 2.20
CA GLY A 197 -4.61 -18.51 3.37
C GLY A 197 -4.32 -19.97 3.05
N THR A 198 -4.06 -20.31 1.78
CA THR A 198 -3.77 -21.67 1.32
C THR A 198 -2.70 -21.69 0.25
N THR A 199 -2.12 -22.87 0.01
CA THR A 199 -1.18 -23.09 -1.09
C THR A 199 -1.96 -23.55 -2.32
N ILE A 200 -1.72 -22.90 -3.45
CA ILE A 200 -2.30 -23.25 -4.75
C ILE A 200 -1.22 -23.69 -5.73
N ASP A 201 -1.60 -24.48 -6.73
CA ASP A 201 -0.77 -24.70 -7.91
C ASP A 201 -0.84 -23.45 -8.81
N LEU A 202 0.31 -22.80 -9.00
CA LEU A 202 0.39 -21.54 -9.73
C LEU A 202 0.18 -21.72 -11.23
N ASP A 203 0.58 -22.85 -11.80
CA ASP A 203 0.45 -23.11 -13.23
C ASP A 203 -1.00 -23.51 -13.58
N GLU A 204 -1.62 -24.35 -12.75
CA GLU A 204 -3.05 -24.67 -12.87
C GLU A 204 -3.92 -23.42 -12.70
N THR A 205 -3.64 -22.60 -11.68
CA THR A 205 -4.37 -21.35 -11.43
C THR A 205 -4.23 -20.36 -12.58
N TYR A 206 -3.03 -20.26 -13.17
CA TYR A 206 -2.81 -19.40 -14.34
C TYR A 206 -3.60 -19.88 -15.57
N ALA A 207 -3.56 -21.19 -15.85
CA ALA A 207 -4.29 -21.78 -16.96
C ALA A 207 -5.82 -21.59 -16.79
N TRP A 208 -6.33 -21.82 -15.58
CA TRP A 208 -7.73 -21.53 -15.24
C TRP A 208 -8.06 -20.05 -15.47
N GLY A 209 -7.20 -19.13 -15.01
CA GLY A 209 -7.42 -17.69 -15.16
C GLY A 209 -7.48 -17.25 -16.63
N VAL A 210 -6.69 -17.84 -17.52
CA VAL A 210 -6.76 -17.57 -18.97
C VAL A 210 -8.11 -18.04 -19.54
N THR A 211 -8.53 -19.25 -19.22
CA THR A 211 -9.83 -19.80 -19.67
C THR A 211 -11.02 -18.96 -19.15
N GLU A 212 -10.95 -18.51 -17.89
CA GLU A 212 -12.00 -17.67 -17.30
C GLU A 212 -12.06 -16.29 -17.98
N LEU A 213 -10.88 -15.69 -18.27
CA LEU A 213 -10.80 -14.44 -19.02
C LEU A 213 -11.44 -14.54 -20.40
N GLU A 214 -11.15 -15.61 -21.14
CA GLU A 214 -11.77 -15.87 -22.46
C GLU A 214 -13.28 -16.01 -22.35
N SER A 215 -13.77 -16.73 -21.34
CA SER A 215 -15.20 -16.88 -21.05
C SER A 215 -15.87 -15.53 -20.74
N ILE A 216 -15.23 -14.68 -19.94
CA ILE A 216 -15.74 -13.34 -19.60
C ILE A 216 -15.80 -12.45 -20.84
N ILE A 217 -14.74 -12.45 -21.67
CA ILE A 217 -14.72 -11.68 -22.94
C ILE A 217 -15.85 -12.16 -23.88
N ALA A 218 -16.07 -13.46 -24.00
CA ALA A 218 -17.16 -14.00 -24.82
C ALA A 218 -18.53 -13.51 -24.33
N ARG A 219 -18.79 -13.59 -23.02
CA ARG A 219 -20.04 -13.08 -22.41
C ARG A 219 -20.21 -11.57 -22.59
N GLN A 220 -19.13 -10.79 -22.44
CA GLN A 220 -19.19 -9.34 -22.70
C GLN A 220 -19.53 -9.04 -24.17
N SER A 221 -18.98 -9.82 -25.11
CA SER A 221 -19.30 -9.68 -26.54
C SER A 221 -20.76 -10.02 -26.85
N GLU A 222 -21.31 -11.06 -26.22
CA GLU A 222 -22.74 -11.39 -26.33
C GLU A 222 -23.64 -10.25 -25.83
N VAL A 223 -23.31 -9.68 -24.67
CA VAL A 223 -24.05 -8.53 -24.11
C VAL A 223 -23.90 -7.29 -25.00
N ALA A 224 -22.72 -7.05 -25.57
CA ALA A 224 -22.49 -5.93 -26.50
C ALA A 224 -23.37 -6.06 -27.76
N GLU A 225 -23.49 -7.27 -28.30
CA GLU A 225 -24.39 -7.58 -29.45
C GLU A 225 -25.88 -7.38 -29.10
N GLU A 226 -26.30 -7.66 -27.84
CA GLU A 226 -27.66 -7.39 -27.37
C GLU A 226 -27.95 -5.88 -27.23
N ILE A 227 -26.94 -5.07 -26.87
CA ILE A 227 -27.09 -3.61 -26.74
C ILE A 227 -27.20 -2.94 -28.11
N GLU A 228 -26.33 -3.29 -29.04
CA GLU A 228 -26.35 -2.81 -30.43
C GLU A 228 -25.78 -3.92 -31.35
N PRO A 229 -26.58 -4.43 -32.30
CA PRO A 229 -26.09 -5.46 -33.23
C PRO A 229 -24.80 -5.04 -33.95
N GLY A 230 -23.77 -5.87 -33.85
CA GLY A 230 -22.44 -5.61 -34.43
C GLY A 230 -21.53 -4.72 -33.58
N ALA A 231 -21.94 -4.34 -32.37
CA ALA A 231 -21.10 -3.51 -31.51
C ALA A 231 -19.94 -4.30 -30.91
N SER A 232 -18.76 -3.63 -30.82
CA SER A 232 -17.69 -4.09 -29.94
C SER A 232 -18.03 -3.81 -28.47
N ILE A 233 -17.30 -4.45 -27.55
CA ILE A 233 -17.43 -4.19 -26.11
C ILE A 233 -17.24 -2.69 -25.80
N GLU A 234 -16.22 -2.04 -26.38
CA GLU A 234 -15.94 -0.62 -26.22
C GLU A 234 -17.09 0.25 -26.75
N ARG A 235 -17.68 -0.13 -27.90
CA ARG A 235 -18.82 0.59 -28.47
C ARG A 235 -20.03 0.50 -27.56
N ALA A 236 -20.32 -0.68 -27.05
CA ALA A 236 -21.42 -0.89 -26.10
C ALA A 236 -21.23 -0.08 -24.81
N GLN A 237 -20.00 -0.02 -24.27
CA GLN A 237 -19.68 0.84 -23.11
C GLN A 237 -19.93 2.32 -23.41
N GLN A 238 -19.48 2.84 -24.55
CA GLN A 238 -19.74 4.23 -24.95
C GLN A 238 -21.24 4.55 -25.00
N LEU A 239 -22.04 3.66 -25.59
CA LEU A 239 -23.49 3.84 -25.66
C LEU A 239 -24.14 3.91 -24.26
N LEU A 240 -23.66 3.07 -23.33
CA LEU A 240 -24.16 3.08 -21.96
C LEU A 240 -23.73 4.33 -21.19
N ASP A 241 -22.51 4.81 -21.41
CA ASP A 241 -21.98 6.03 -20.77
C ASP A 241 -22.65 7.29 -21.33
N GLU A 242 -23.05 7.29 -22.61
CA GLU A 242 -23.72 8.42 -23.24
C GLU A 242 -25.24 8.46 -22.97
N ASP A 243 -25.84 7.39 -22.42
CA ASP A 243 -27.27 7.31 -22.11
C ASP A 243 -27.63 8.16 -20.87
N PRO A 244 -28.35 9.28 -21.01
CA PRO A 244 -28.72 10.14 -19.87
C PRO A 244 -29.56 9.44 -18.79
N ALA A 245 -30.29 8.37 -19.16
CA ALA A 245 -31.09 7.60 -18.22
C ALA A 245 -30.27 6.74 -17.26
N ARG A 246 -28.97 6.56 -17.55
CA ARG A 246 -28.03 5.73 -16.76
C ARG A 246 -27.00 6.57 -15.98
N GLN A 247 -26.99 7.90 -16.17
CA GLN A 247 -26.11 8.81 -15.42
C GLN A 247 -26.69 9.09 -14.04
N LEU A 248 -25.85 8.97 -13.00
CA LEU A 248 -26.18 9.43 -11.65
C LEU A 248 -26.07 10.96 -11.60
N HIS A 249 -27.15 11.63 -11.20
CA HIS A 249 -27.22 13.08 -11.02
C HIS A 249 -26.91 13.45 -9.57
#